data_d94768ba15c0941c151efaca1872084b
#
_entry.id   d94768ba15c0941c151efaca1872084b
#
_cell.length_a   1.000
_cell.length_b   1.000
_cell.length_c   1.000
_cell.angle_alpha   90.00
_cell.angle_beta   90.00
_cell.angle_gamma   90.00
#
_symmetry.space_group_name_H-M   'P 1'
#
loop_
_entity.id
_entity.type
_entity.pdbx_description
1 polymer ?
#
loop_
_entity_poly.entity_id
_entity_poly.type
_entity_poly.pdbx_seq_one_letter_code
_entity_poly.pdbx_strand_id
1 'polypeptide(L)'
;MDAHNPLSDLSQTIEAHVAAAQGLAVAVRNSSHRHVSALLWQPDAVVTSEQAIGNRDEYEVVTASGATATARIAGRDPGTNLLVLRTDAPLAATTVPHGTARVGSLALALGADAEGAATARLGLVSSVGPQWYSRAGGRLEQRIALDIRLRRTEEGGPVLDASGALVGMSTLGPPGVVLVIPVATLGRVVPQLLSDGQVPRGWLGLGLQPVAVPEPLRADAGETTGMMVMSIAAGGPGEVAGVKAGDILLTIDGASMRGLRRVIAQLDDQSVGKTVVLRLIRGGEVLTSNVVITARPRQ
;
A
#
# COMPACT_ATOMS: atom_id res chain seq x y z
N MET A 1 -45.92 11.84 21.59
CA MET A 1 -44.82 12.53 20.88
C MET A 1 -43.55 11.90 21.41
N ASP A 2 -43.06 10.86 20.74
CA ASP A 2 -41.80 10.24 21.13
C ASP A 2 -40.68 11.26 20.87
N ALA A 3 -40.00 11.61 21.97
CA ALA A 3 -38.88 12.54 21.88
C ALA A 3 -37.81 11.91 20.96
N HIS A 4 -37.61 12.49 19.78
CA HIS A 4 -36.55 12.12 18.88
C HIS A 4 -35.19 12.15 19.62
N ASN A 5 -34.51 10.99 19.73
CA ASN A 5 -33.24 10.87 20.43
C ASN A 5 -32.09 10.72 19.40
N PRO A 6 -31.36 11.80 19.10
CA PRO A 6 -30.32 11.77 18.09
C PRO A 6 -29.20 10.72 18.34
N LEU A 7 -28.93 10.39 19.58
CA LEU A 7 -27.94 9.35 19.93
C LEU A 7 -28.46 7.95 19.62
N SER A 8 -29.77 7.72 19.81
CA SER A 8 -30.39 6.44 19.43
C SER A 8 -30.38 6.25 17.91
N ASP A 9 -30.68 7.31 17.16
CA ASP A 9 -30.68 7.26 15.70
C ASP A 9 -29.28 7.06 15.13
N LEU A 10 -28.27 7.71 15.73
CA LEU A 10 -26.87 7.48 15.37
C LEU A 10 -26.48 6.02 15.64
N SER A 11 -26.84 5.47 16.81
CA SER A 11 -26.56 4.06 17.15
C SER A 11 -27.19 3.11 16.15
N GLN A 12 -28.47 3.30 15.83
CA GLN A 12 -29.19 2.48 14.85
C GLN A 12 -28.57 2.56 13.45
N THR A 13 -28.13 3.77 13.03
CA THR A 13 -27.45 3.96 11.75
C THR A 13 -26.12 3.19 11.72
N ILE A 14 -25.32 3.25 12.79
CA ILE A 14 -24.04 2.51 12.88
C ILE A 14 -24.32 1.00 12.85
N GLU A 15 -25.29 0.52 13.64
CA GLU A 15 -25.68 -0.89 13.65
C GLU A 15 -26.10 -1.38 12.26
N ALA A 16 -26.91 -0.59 11.53
CA ALA A 16 -27.33 -0.91 10.18
C ALA A 16 -26.13 -0.99 9.21
N HIS A 17 -25.15 -0.07 9.30
CA HIS A 17 -23.95 -0.13 8.48
C HIS A 17 -23.07 -1.34 8.80
N VAL A 18 -22.91 -1.69 10.08
CA VAL A 18 -22.19 -2.92 10.48
C VAL A 18 -22.90 -4.14 9.91
N ALA A 19 -24.22 -4.26 10.07
CA ALA A 19 -24.99 -5.39 9.55
C ALA A 19 -24.91 -5.50 8.02
N ALA A 20 -24.98 -4.39 7.30
CA ALA A 20 -24.89 -4.37 5.84
C ALA A 20 -23.48 -4.75 5.32
N ALA A 21 -22.42 -4.39 6.06
CA ALA A 21 -21.05 -4.57 5.63
C ALA A 21 -20.31 -5.72 6.33
N GLN A 22 -20.94 -6.45 7.27
CA GLN A 22 -20.28 -7.53 8.01
C GLN A 22 -19.69 -8.62 7.10
N GLY A 23 -20.32 -8.88 5.93
CA GLY A 23 -19.82 -9.84 4.96
C GLY A 23 -18.52 -9.41 4.25
N LEU A 24 -18.09 -8.15 4.40
CA LEU A 24 -16.78 -7.70 3.93
C LEU A 24 -15.65 -8.10 4.89
N ALA A 25 -15.92 -8.20 6.19
CA ALA A 25 -14.93 -8.56 7.19
C ALA A 25 -14.89 -10.07 7.37
N VAL A 26 -13.70 -10.65 7.23
CA VAL A 26 -13.45 -12.08 7.44
C VAL A 26 -12.26 -12.27 8.36
N ALA A 27 -12.22 -13.40 9.09
CA ALA A 27 -11.04 -13.80 9.84
C ALA A 27 -10.13 -14.65 8.95
N VAL A 28 -8.83 -14.36 8.97
CA VAL A 28 -7.79 -15.24 8.42
C VAL A 28 -7.05 -15.87 9.57
N ARG A 29 -7.19 -17.17 9.74
CA ARG A 29 -6.52 -17.94 10.78
C ARG A 29 -5.21 -18.52 10.26
N ASN A 30 -4.15 -18.36 11.03
CA ASN A 30 -2.86 -18.97 10.75
C ASN A 30 -2.55 -20.16 11.71
N SER A 31 -3.32 -20.28 12.77
CA SER A 31 -3.29 -21.38 13.75
C SER A 31 -4.58 -21.28 14.60
N SER A 32 -4.88 -22.32 15.39
CA SER A 32 -6.08 -22.41 16.23
C SER A 32 -6.28 -21.23 17.23
N HIS A 33 -5.26 -20.43 17.47
CA HIS A 33 -5.30 -19.33 18.44
C HIS A 33 -4.88 -17.97 17.90
N ARG A 34 -4.48 -17.88 16.62
CA ARG A 34 -4.08 -16.62 16.01
C ARG A 34 -4.86 -16.35 14.73
N HIS A 35 -5.51 -15.21 14.70
CA HIS A 35 -6.21 -14.72 13.52
C HIS A 35 -5.85 -13.26 13.29
N VAL A 36 -6.12 -12.78 12.09
CA VAL A 36 -6.13 -11.36 11.71
C VAL A 36 -7.41 -11.09 10.93
N SER A 37 -7.89 -9.88 11.00
CA SER A 37 -9.00 -9.45 10.15
C SER A 37 -8.53 -9.28 8.70
N ALA A 38 -9.46 -9.43 7.77
CA ALA A 38 -9.21 -9.23 6.37
C ALA A 38 -10.46 -8.70 5.67
N LEU A 39 -10.27 -8.15 4.49
CA LEU A 39 -11.32 -7.67 3.61
C LEU A 39 -11.60 -8.74 2.54
N LEU A 40 -12.82 -9.25 2.48
CA LEU A 40 -13.29 -10.06 1.35
C LEU A 40 -13.51 -9.14 0.15
N TRP A 41 -12.51 -9.04 -0.72
CA TRP A 41 -12.50 -8.12 -1.86
C TRP A 41 -13.31 -8.61 -3.04
N GLN A 42 -13.25 -9.91 -3.30
CA GLN A 42 -13.99 -10.66 -4.31
C GLN A 42 -14.36 -12.04 -3.75
N PRO A 43 -15.30 -12.77 -4.35
CA PRO A 43 -15.71 -14.08 -3.83
C PRO A 43 -14.55 -15.05 -3.59
N ASP A 44 -13.49 -14.97 -4.37
CA ASP A 44 -12.30 -15.83 -4.29
C ASP A 44 -11.02 -15.10 -3.87
N ALA A 45 -11.13 -13.82 -3.46
CA ALA A 45 -9.97 -12.99 -3.12
C ALA A 45 -10.16 -12.26 -1.79
N VAL A 46 -9.28 -12.56 -0.84
CA VAL A 46 -9.22 -11.94 0.48
C VAL A 46 -7.96 -11.11 0.60
N VAL A 47 -8.10 -9.87 1.06
CA VAL A 47 -6.99 -8.92 1.21
C VAL A 47 -6.77 -8.63 2.69
N THR A 48 -5.51 -8.67 3.12
CA THR A 48 -5.14 -8.30 4.50
C THR A 48 -3.80 -7.54 4.52
N SER A 49 -3.41 -7.09 5.71
CA SER A 49 -2.13 -6.41 5.92
C SER A 49 -0.97 -7.41 5.84
N GLU A 50 0.00 -7.13 4.97
CA GLU A 50 1.17 -7.99 4.76
C GLU A 50 1.99 -8.17 6.04
N GLN A 51 2.15 -7.11 6.83
CA GLN A 51 2.88 -7.14 8.10
C GLN A 51 2.16 -7.91 9.22
N ALA A 52 0.83 -8.12 9.09
CA ALA A 52 0.04 -8.77 10.13
C ALA A 52 0.07 -10.30 10.06
N ILE A 53 0.40 -10.85 8.89
CA ILE A 53 0.33 -12.28 8.61
C ILE A 53 1.71 -12.87 8.31
N GLY A 54 2.02 -14.03 8.90
CA GLY A 54 3.25 -14.76 8.63
C GLY A 54 3.25 -15.45 7.26
N ASN A 55 4.35 -16.11 6.89
CA ASN A 55 4.42 -16.90 5.67
C ASN A 55 4.06 -18.37 5.98
N ARG A 56 2.98 -18.86 5.36
CA ARG A 56 2.49 -20.23 5.45
C ARG A 56 2.00 -20.69 4.09
N ASP A 57 1.93 -21.99 3.89
CA ASP A 57 1.41 -22.58 2.67
C ASP A 57 -0.11 -22.41 2.56
N GLU A 58 -0.82 -22.52 3.70
CA GLU A 58 -2.27 -22.45 3.76
C GLU A 58 -2.76 -21.65 4.97
N TYR A 59 -3.91 -21.03 4.77
CA TYR A 59 -4.68 -20.29 5.77
C TYR A 59 -6.14 -20.75 5.74
N GLU A 60 -6.83 -20.59 6.83
CA GLU A 60 -8.29 -20.77 6.90
C GLU A 60 -8.96 -19.40 6.94
N VAL A 61 -9.88 -19.16 6.01
CA VAL A 61 -10.73 -17.98 6.00
C VAL A 61 -12.07 -18.32 6.61
N VAL A 62 -12.53 -17.51 7.58
CA VAL A 62 -13.81 -17.70 8.27
C VAL A 62 -14.66 -16.45 8.07
N THR A 63 -15.88 -16.63 7.57
CA THR A 63 -16.85 -15.54 7.33
C THR A 63 -17.78 -15.33 8.52
N ALA A 64 -18.51 -14.21 8.54
CA ALA A 64 -19.50 -13.89 9.57
C ALA A 64 -20.67 -14.92 9.62
N SER A 65 -20.92 -15.66 8.53
CA SER A 65 -21.91 -16.75 8.54
C SER A 65 -21.37 -18.07 9.08
N GLY A 66 -20.10 -18.14 9.48
CA GLY A 66 -19.42 -19.36 9.89
C GLY A 66 -18.94 -20.24 8.74
N ALA A 67 -19.12 -19.82 7.48
CA ALA A 67 -18.55 -20.54 6.35
C ALA A 67 -17.02 -20.41 6.35
N THR A 68 -16.33 -21.51 5.98
CA THR A 68 -14.87 -21.59 5.94
C THR A 68 -14.39 -21.94 4.54
N ALA A 69 -13.21 -21.47 4.17
CA ALA A 69 -12.49 -21.84 2.96
C ALA A 69 -10.99 -21.91 3.23
N THR A 70 -10.30 -22.83 2.57
CA THR A 70 -8.83 -22.84 2.56
C THR A 70 -8.33 -21.77 1.57
N ALA A 71 -7.29 -21.05 1.97
CA ALA A 71 -6.72 -20.00 1.14
C ALA A 71 -5.20 -20.10 1.06
N ARG A 72 -4.65 -19.71 -0.09
CA ARG A 72 -3.20 -19.62 -0.33
C ARG A 72 -2.81 -18.23 -0.77
N ILE A 73 -1.55 -17.88 -0.52
CA ILE A 73 -1.03 -16.58 -0.98
C ILE A 73 -1.05 -16.52 -2.50
N ALA A 74 -1.85 -15.61 -3.04
CA ALA A 74 -1.85 -15.25 -4.47
C ALA A 74 -0.72 -14.25 -4.78
N GLY A 75 -0.47 -13.31 -3.86
CA GLY A 75 0.59 -12.33 -4.02
C GLY A 75 0.75 -11.44 -2.80
N ARG A 76 1.90 -10.75 -2.74
CA ARG A 76 2.20 -9.79 -1.67
C ARG A 76 2.96 -8.57 -2.18
N ASP A 77 2.69 -7.44 -1.60
CA ASP A 77 3.42 -6.19 -1.82
C ASP A 77 3.75 -5.50 -0.49
N PRO A 78 4.96 -5.72 0.05
CA PRO A 78 5.43 -5.00 1.23
C PRO A 78 5.42 -3.47 1.04
N GLY A 79 5.49 -3.02 -0.22
CA GLY A 79 5.44 -1.60 -0.56
C GLY A 79 4.14 -0.92 -0.14
N THR A 80 3.01 -1.49 -0.46
CA THR A 80 1.68 -1.00 -0.04
C THR A 80 1.14 -1.68 1.20
N ASN A 81 1.90 -2.63 1.78
CA ASN A 81 1.50 -3.46 2.92
C ASN A 81 0.22 -4.28 2.62
N LEU A 82 0.14 -4.84 1.40
CA LEU A 82 -0.96 -5.67 0.96
C LEU A 82 -0.51 -7.12 0.73
N LEU A 83 -1.33 -8.03 1.21
CA LEU A 83 -1.25 -9.46 0.92
C LEU A 83 -2.62 -9.92 0.42
N VAL A 84 -2.62 -10.65 -0.69
CA VAL A 84 -3.84 -11.23 -1.28
C VAL A 84 -3.78 -12.75 -1.13
N LEU A 85 -4.85 -13.28 -0.59
CA LEU A 85 -5.11 -14.72 -0.53
C LEU A 85 -6.16 -15.09 -1.57
N ARG A 86 -5.96 -16.23 -2.24
CA ARG A 86 -6.98 -16.85 -3.09
C ARG A 86 -7.58 -18.04 -2.35
N THR A 87 -8.90 -18.06 -2.26
CA THR A 87 -9.65 -19.16 -1.65
C THR A 87 -9.87 -20.30 -2.64
N ASP A 88 -9.96 -21.52 -2.15
CA ASP A 88 -10.22 -22.74 -2.92
C ASP A 88 -11.70 -22.86 -3.35
N ALA A 89 -12.59 -22.14 -2.66
CA ALA A 89 -14.00 -22.04 -2.98
C ALA A 89 -14.48 -20.59 -2.86
N PRO A 90 -15.45 -20.16 -3.67
CA PRO A 90 -15.97 -18.80 -3.58
C PRO A 90 -16.78 -18.62 -2.28
N LEU A 91 -16.56 -17.47 -1.64
CA LEU A 91 -17.31 -17.03 -0.47
C LEU A 91 -18.39 -16.03 -0.86
N ALA A 92 -19.44 -15.92 -0.05
CA ALA A 92 -20.50 -14.93 -0.27
C ALA A 92 -19.95 -13.52 -0.03
N ALA A 93 -19.66 -12.80 -1.10
CA ALA A 93 -19.13 -11.44 -1.03
C ALA A 93 -20.27 -10.41 -0.94
N THR A 94 -20.08 -9.43 -0.08
CA THR A 94 -20.93 -8.24 0.02
C THR A 94 -20.34 -7.12 -0.84
N THR A 95 -21.16 -6.38 -1.54
CA THR A 95 -20.72 -5.19 -2.29
C THR A 95 -21.26 -3.94 -1.63
N VAL A 96 -20.39 -2.97 -1.38
CA VAL A 96 -20.76 -1.65 -0.88
C VAL A 96 -20.16 -0.57 -1.82
N PRO A 97 -20.76 0.64 -1.87
CA PRO A 97 -20.17 1.73 -2.65
C PRO A 97 -18.77 2.09 -2.16
N HIS A 98 -17.97 2.71 -3.01
CA HIS A 98 -16.69 3.30 -2.60
C HIS A 98 -16.92 4.67 -1.97
N GLY A 99 -16.33 4.87 -0.79
CA GLY A 99 -16.41 6.07 0.02
C GLY A 99 -15.20 6.98 -0.11
N THR A 100 -15.28 8.12 0.57
CA THR A 100 -14.19 9.10 0.65
C THR A 100 -13.92 9.52 2.08
N ALA A 101 -12.64 9.71 2.43
CA ALA A 101 -12.24 10.21 3.73
C ALA A 101 -12.20 11.75 3.73
N ARG A 102 -12.77 12.37 4.77
CA ARG A 102 -12.64 13.80 5.06
C ARG A 102 -12.26 13.98 6.52
N VAL A 103 -11.36 14.93 6.81
CA VAL A 103 -10.94 15.21 8.19
C VAL A 103 -12.16 15.58 9.04
N GLY A 104 -12.28 14.95 10.21
CA GLY A 104 -13.41 15.12 11.13
C GLY A 104 -14.64 14.27 10.82
N SER A 105 -14.70 13.56 9.67
CA SER A 105 -15.80 12.62 9.41
C SER A 105 -15.69 11.36 10.26
N LEU A 106 -16.83 10.76 10.57
CA LEU A 106 -16.88 9.44 11.23
C LEU A 106 -16.27 8.39 10.31
N ALA A 107 -15.57 7.44 10.93
CA ALA A 107 -15.02 6.26 10.28
C ALA A 107 -15.35 5.02 11.11
N LEU A 108 -15.82 3.97 10.47
CA LEU A 108 -16.17 2.70 11.07
C LEU A 108 -15.20 1.63 10.59
N ALA A 109 -14.25 1.22 11.44
CA ALA A 109 -13.35 0.12 11.12
C ALA A 109 -13.98 -1.19 11.59
N LEU A 110 -14.19 -2.12 10.66
CA LEU A 110 -14.68 -3.46 10.95
C LEU A 110 -13.53 -4.44 11.03
N GLY A 111 -13.72 -5.49 11.81
CA GLY A 111 -12.84 -6.64 11.87
C GLY A 111 -13.66 -7.91 12.04
N ALA A 112 -13.01 -9.03 12.20
CA ALA A 112 -13.61 -10.30 12.55
C ALA A 112 -12.86 -10.92 13.72
N ASP A 113 -13.58 -11.56 14.62
CA ASP A 113 -12.97 -12.42 15.64
C ASP A 113 -12.54 -13.77 15.05
N ALA A 114 -12.03 -14.66 15.88
CA ALA A 114 -11.54 -15.95 15.40
C ALA A 114 -12.64 -16.84 14.80
N GLU A 115 -13.87 -16.66 15.18
CA GLU A 115 -15.07 -17.37 14.70
C GLU A 115 -15.71 -16.69 13.49
N GLY A 116 -15.14 -15.55 13.02
CA GLY A 116 -15.65 -14.78 11.91
C GLY A 116 -16.68 -13.73 12.29
N ALA A 117 -17.10 -13.65 13.57
CA ALA A 117 -18.08 -12.68 13.99
C ALA A 117 -17.53 -11.25 13.87
N ALA A 118 -18.36 -10.34 13.35
CA ALA A 118 -17.97 -8.96 13.10
C ALA A 118 -17.63 -8.20 14.39
N THR A 119 -16.53 -7.47 14.37
CA THR A 119 -16.16 -6.48 15.38
C THR A 119 -16.14 -5.10 14.76
N ALA A 120 -16.41 -4.04 15.54
CA ALA A 120 -16.46 -2.69 15.03
C ALA A 120 -15.77 -1.69 15.97
N ARG A 121 -15.12 -0.68 15.37
CA ARG A 121 -14.53 0.47 16.06
C ARG A 121 -15.02 1.74 15.36
N LEU A 122 -15.64 2.62 16.13
CA LEU A 122 -16.04 3.94 15.67
C LEU A 122 -14.99 4.97 16.08
N GLY A 123 -14.64 5.86 15.18
CA GLY A 123 -13.76 6.99 15.42
C GLY A 123 -13.88 8.05 14.36
N LEU A 124 -12.86 8.89 14.26
CA LEU A 124 -12.78 9.99 13.30
C LEU A 124 -11.62 9.81 12.35
N VAL A 125 -11.79 10.35 11.14
CA VAL A 125 -10.66 10.61 10.26
C VAL A 125 -9.87 11.77 10.84
N SER A 126 -8.70 11.51 11.41
CA SER A 126 -7.86 12.51 12.08
C SER A 126 -7.01 13.33 11.10
N SER A 127 -6.61 12.73 9.98
CA SER A 127 -5.91 13.46 8.92
C SER A 127 -6.09 12.80 7.55
N VAL A 128 -6.08 13.68 6.51
CA VAL A 128 -6.08 13.29 5.11
C VAL A 128 -4.98 14.07 4.41
N GLY A 129 -4.07 13.36 3.74
CA GLY A 129 -2.96 13.95 2.98
C GLY A 129 -2.99 13.51 1.52
N PRO A 130 -2.11 14.07 0.69
CA PRO A 130 -1.98 13.71 -0.71
C PRO A 130 -1.45 12.29 -0.88
N GLN A 131 -1.28 11.88 -2.14
CA GLN A 131 -0.51 10.68 -2.52
C GLN A 131 0.86 10.69 -1.84
N TRP A 132 1.30 9.52 -1.40
CA TRP A 132 2.58 9.36 -0.72
C TRP A 132 3.20 7.99 -1.01
N TYR A 133 4.47 7.86 -0.67
CA TYR A 133 5.23 6.61 -0.81
C TYR A 133 5.62 6.07 0.57
N SER A 134 5.39 4.79 0.78
CA SER A 134 5.84 4.11 1.99
C SER A 134 7.38 4.04 2.05
N ARG A 135 7.91 3.57 3.17
CA ARG A 135 9.37 3.32 3.29
C ARG A 135 9.87 2.23 2.35
N ALA A 136 9.02 1.27 2.01
CA ALA A 136 9.32 0.18 1.08
C ALA A 136 9.02 0.54 -0.39
N GLY A 137 8.69 1.81 -0.67
CA GLY A 137 8.52 2.34 -2.03
C GLY A 137 7.15 2.08 -2.66
N GLY A 138 6.17 1.62 -1.89
CA GLY A 138 4.81 1.49 -2.38
C GLY A 138 4.11 2.83 -2.46
N ARG A 139 3.47 3.11 -3.59
CA ARG A 139 2.61 4.28 -3.77
C ARG A 139 1.24 4.02 -3.17
N LEU A 140 0.78 4.95 -2.35
CA LEU A 140 -0.59 5.00 -1.82
C LEU A 140 -1.25 6.29 -2.33
N GLU A 141 -2.44 6.18 -2.87
CA GLU A 141 -3.15 7.28 -3.54
C GLU A 141 -3.50 8.42 -2.59
N GLN A 142 -3.64 8.12 -1.31
CA GLN A 142 -3.94 9.12 -0.28
C GLN A 142 -3.40 8.64 1.07
N ARG A 143 -2.95 9.57 1.90
CA ARG A 143 -2.61 9.28 3.29
C ARG A 143 -3.84 9.55 4.17
N ILE A 144 -4.44 8.51 4.72
CA ILE A 144 -5.60 8.60 5.61
C ILE A 144 -5.20 8.05 6.97
N ALA A 145 -5.41 8.81 8.04
CA ALA A 145 -5.21 8.35 9.42
C ALA A 145 -6.51 8.48 10.23
N LEU A 146 -6.70 7.53 11.13
CA LEU A 146 -7.86 7.45 12.00
C LEU A 146 -7.45 7.70 13.45
N ASP A 147 -8.34 8.32 14.23
CA ASP A 147 -8.25 8.45 15.68
C ASP A 147 -9.00 7.27 16.35
N ILE A 148 -8.44 6.08 16.17
CA ILE A 148 -8.92 4.85 16.81
C ILE A 148 -7.72 4.02 17.27
N ARG A 149 -8.00 3.06 18.15
CA ARG A 149 -7.04 2.02 18.52
C ARG A 149 -7.50 0.67 17.99
N LEU A 150 -6.64 0.00 17.23
CA LEU A 150 -6.85 -1.37 16.77
C LEU A 150 -5.92 -2.33 17.50
N ARG A 151 -6.43 -3.53 17.77
CA ARG A 151 -5.58 -4.68 18.13
C ARG A 151 -4.92 -5.24 16.86
N ARG A 152 -3.85 -5.98 17.02
CA ARG A 152 -3.21 -6.66 15.87
C ARG A 152 -4.14 -7.62 15.13
N THR A 153 -5.10 -8.20 15.83
CA THR A 153 -6.12 -9.08 15.26
C THR A 153 -7.20 -8.34 14.46
N GLU A 154 -7.36 -7.04 14.67
CA GLU A 154 -8.33 -6.20 13.97
C GLU A 154 -7.70 -5.51 12.72
N GLU A 155 -6.38 -5.63 12.52
CA GLU A 155 -5.67 -5.10 11.34
C GLU A 155 -6.06 -5.88 10.09
N GLY A 156 -6.23 -5.19 8.96
CA GLY A 156 -6.59 -5.77 7.67
C GLY A 156 -8.09 -5.72 7.35
N GLY A 157 -8.92 -5.29 8.29
CA GLY A 157 -10.37 -5.19 8.08
C GLY A 157 -10.80 -3.97 7.27
N PRO A 158 -12.06 -3.97 6.74
CA PRO A 158 -12.60 -2.84 5.98
C PRO A 158 -12.83 -1.61 6.85
N VAL A 159 -12.67 -0.43 6.25
CA VAL A 159 -13.00 0.86 6.87
C VAL A 159 -14.09 1.52 6.02
N LEU A 160 -15.19 1.89 6.67
CA LEU A 160 -16.35 2.55 6.07
C LEU A 160 -16.41 4.02 6.49
N ASP A 161 -17.01 4.85 5.67
CA ASP A 161 -17.40 6.22 6.02
C ASP A 161 -18.80 6.27 6.70
N ALA A 162 -19.25 7.46 7.05
CA ALA A 162 -20.55 7.68 7.69
C ALA A 162 -21.78 7.27 6.85
N SER A 163 -21.60 7.02 5.57
CA SER A 163 -22.66 6.52 4.66
C SER A 163 -22.65 4.99 4.50
N GLY A 164 -21.70 4.29 5.14
CA GLY A 164 -21.49 2.86 4.98
C GLY A 164 -20.69 2.48 3.74
N ALA A 165 -20.11 3.45 3.03
CA ALA A 165 -19.30 3.22 1.85
C ALA A 165 -17.83 2.88 2.22
N LEU A 166 -17.20 1.98 1.45
CA LEU A 166 -15.83 1.49 1.68
C LEU A 166 -14.79 2.55 1.35
N VAL A 167 -14.08 3.02 2.37
CA VAL A 167 -12.93 3.93 2.22
C VAL A 167 -11.64 3.18 1.92
N GLY A 168 -11.47 1.99 2.48
CA GLY A 168 -10.28 1.17 2.30
C GLY A 168 -10.12 0.09 3.37
N MET A 169 -8.89 -0.32 3.60
CA MET A 169 -8.50 -1.36 4.56
C MET A 169 -7.66 -0.75 5.68
N SER A 170 -7.93 -1.12 6.92
CA SER A 170 -7.18 -0.65 8.08
C SER A 170 -5.80 -1.30 8.18
N THR A 171 -4.80 -0.53 8.62
CA THR A 171 -3.47 -1.05 8.94
C THR A 171 -2.82 -0.29 10.09
N LEU A 172 -1.94 -0.95 10.84
CA LEU A 172 -1.16 -0.31 11.89
C LEU A 172 0.01 0.46 11.26
N GLY A 173 0.03 1.77 11.51
CA GLY A 173 1.12 2.67 11.15
C GLY A 173 2.17 2.78 12.26
N PRO A 174 2.90 3.92 12.35
CA PRO A 174 3.77 4.21 13.48
C PRO A 174 3.02 4.11 14.81
N PRO A 175 3.72 3.95 15.95
CA PRO A 175 3.07 3.76 17.26
C PRO A 175 1.94 4.76 17.52
N GLY A 176 0.76 4.24 17.83
CA GLY A 176 -0.45 5.03 18.11
C GLY A 176 -1.21 5.55 16.89
N VAL A 177 -0.80 5.21 15.68
CA VAL A 177 -1.47 5.67 14.44
C VAL A 177 -2.09 4.47 13.72
N VAL A 178 -3.37 4.57 13.39
CA VAL A 178 -4.04 3.67 12.46
C VAL A 178 -4.14 4.37 11.10
N LEU A 179 -3.64 3.71 10.07
CA LEU A 179 -3.73 4.18 8.68
C LEU A 179 -4.81 3.39 7.93
N VAL A 180 -5.30 3.99 6.88
CA VAL A 180 -6.17 3.31 5.91
C VAL A 180 -5.43 3.20 4.59
N ILE A 181 -5.35 2.00 4.04
CA ILE A 181 -4.94 1.78 2.66
C ILE A 181 -6.17 2.06 1.79
N PRO A 182 -6.16 3.15 0.98
CA PRO A 182 -7.35 3.59 0.27
C PRO A 182 -7.89 2.55 -0.73
N VAL A 183 -9.19 2.55 -0.94
CA VAL A 183 -9.84 1.67 -1.92
C VAL A 183 -9.26 1.84 -3.33
N ALA A 184 -8.80 3.04 -3.70
CA ALA A 184 -8.10 3.29 -4.97
C ALA A 184 -6.75 2.55 -5.05
N THR A 185 -6.01 2.46 -3.92
CA THR A 185 -4.79 1.62 -3.85
C THR A 185 -5.13 0.14 -3.98
N LEU A 186 -6.17 -0.34 -3.29
CA LEU A 186 -6.63 -1.72 -3.39
C LEU A 186 -6.99 -2.06 -4.84
N GLY A 187 -7.81 -1.24 -5.50
CA GLY A 187 -8.25 -1.43 -6.89
C GLY A 187 -7.09 -1.49 -7.89
N ARG A 188 -5.98 -0.78 -7.63
CA ARG A 188 -4.79 -0.82 -8.48
C ARG A 188 -3.88 -2.01 -8.20
N VAL A 189 -3.69 -2.37 -6.94
CA VAL A 189 -2.69 -3.35 -6.51
C VAL A 189 -3.23 -4.77 -6.51
N VAL A 190 -4.46 -4.99 -6.04
CA VAL A 190 -5.02 -6.35 -5.90
C VAL A 190 -5.05 -7.13 -7.23
N PRO A 191 -5.47 -6.54 -8.38
CA PRO A 191 -5.42 -7.27 -9.65
C PRO A 191 -4.02 -7.72 -10.03
N GLN A 192 -2.99 -6.90 -9.79
CA GLN A 192 -1.58 -7.25 -10.07
C GLN A 192 -1.10 -8.39 -9.17
N LEU A 193 -1.49 -8.39 -7.88
CA LEU A 193 -1.14 -9.48 -6.97
C LEU A 193 -1.84 -10.80 -7.34
N LEU A 194 -3.07 -10.72 -7.87
CA LEU A 194 -3.81 -11.90 -8.33
C LEU A 194 -3.25 -12.48 -9.64
N SER A 195 -2.73 -11.65 -10.56
CA SER A 195 -2.18 -12.09 -11.85
C SER A 195 -0.70 -12.47 -11.78
N ASP A 196 0.10 -11.62 -11.13
CA ASP A 196 1.56 -11.71 -11.21
C ASP A 196 2.23 -12.10 -9.88
N GLY A 197 1.45 -12.15 -8.79
CA GLY A 197 1.92 -12.44 -7.44
C GLY A 197 2.71 -11.30 -6.78
N GLN A 198 2.98 -10.23 -7.51
CA GLN A 198 3.74 -9.08 -7.04
C GLN A 198 3.37 -7.80 -7.81
N VAL A 199 3.70 -6.65 -7.24
CA VAL A 199 3.64 -5.36 -7.95
C VAL A 199 4.99 -5.08 -8.59
N PRO A 200 5.07 -4.97 -9.92
CA PRO A 200 6.34 -4.64 -10.57
C PRO A 200 6.81 -3.25 -10.11
N ARG A 201 8.10 -3.09 -9.90
CA ARG A 201 8.74 -1.82 -9.57
C ARG A 201 9.70 -1.44 -10.66
N GLY A 202 9.75 -0.16 -10.99
CA GLY A 202 10.75 0.37 -11.89
C GLY A 202 12.16 0.10 -11.38
N TRP A 203 13.07 -0.17 -12.28
CA TRP A 203 14.44 -0.50 -11.99
C TRP A 203 15.39 0.10 -13.02
N LEU A 204 16.47 0.71 -12.52
CA LEU A 204 17.53 1.27 -13.35
C LEU A 204 18.78 0.40 -13.37
N GLY A 205 18.87 -0.61 -12.53
CA GLY A 205 20.07 -1.44 -12.40
C GLY A 205 21.25 -0.73 -11.75
N LEU A 206 21.00 0.30 -10.93
CA LEU A 206 22.03 1.12 -10.29
C LEU A 206 22.02 0.94 -8.78
N GLY A 207 23.18 0.66 -8.19
CA GLY A 207 23.42 0.79 -6.75
C GLY A 207 23.81 2.23 -6.44
N LEU A 208 23.02 2.92 -5.62
CA LEU A 208 23.11 4.35 -5.40
C LEU A 208 23.41 4.70 -3.94
N GLN A 209 24.30 5.69 -3.74
CA GLN A 209 24.64 6.25 -2.43
C GLN A 209 24.50 7.77 -2.43
N PRO A 210 23.88 8.40 -1.41
CA PRO A 210 23.81 9.84 -1.31
C PRO A 210 25.20 10.47 -1.17
N VAL A 211 25.46 11.55 -1.94
CA VAL A 211 26.71 12.31 -1.91
C VAL A 211 26.46 13.82 -2.03
N ALA A 212 27.36 14.62 -1.51
CA ALA A 212 27.39 16.05 -1.79
C ALA A 212 27.97 16.28 -3.20
N VAL A 213 27.38 17.19 -3.96
CA VAL A 213 27.96 17.68 -5.22
C VAL A 213 29.17 18.55 -4.88
N PRO A 214 30.35 18.30 -5.51
CA PRO A 214 31.53 19.14 -5.33
C PRO A 214 31.21 20.61 -5.58
N GLU A 215 31.72 21.49 -4.73
CA GLU A 215 31.39 22.92 -4.74
C GLU A 215 31.59 23.60 -6.10
N PRO A 216 32.69 23.34 -6.84
CA PRO A 216 32.91 23.95 -8.15
C PRO A 216 31.85 23.55 -9.20
N LEU A 217 31.16 22.41 -9.03
CA LEU A 217 30.19 21.88 -9.99
C LEU A 217 28.74 22.25 -9.64
N ARG A 218 28.48 22.86 -8.48
CA ARG A 218 27.11 23.16 -8.02
C ARG A 218 26.37 24.14 -8.89
N ALA A 219 27.07 25.11 -9.47
CA ALA A 219 26.47 26.10 -10.36
C ALA A 219 25.90 25.42 -11.63
N ASP A 220 26.69 24.60 -12.28
CA ASP A 220 26.27 23.87 -13.49
C ASP A 220 25.31 22.72 -13.20
N ALA A 221 25.52 22.05 -12.07
CA ALA A 221 24.64 20.98 -11.61
C ALA A 221 23.24 21.50 -11.22
N GLY A 222 23.12 22.70 -10.69
CA GLY A 222 21.88 23.24 -10.08
C GLY A 222 21.45 22.49 -8.83
N GLU A 223 22.32 21.62 -8.28
CA GLU A 223 22.05 20.73 -7.17
C GLU A 223 23.23 20.73 -6.18
N THR A 224 22.95 20.64 -4.88
CA THR A 224 23.98 20.55 -3.84
C THR A 224 24.27 19.12 -3.40
N THR A 225 23.35 18.20 -3.70
CA THR A 225 23.44 16.78 -3.38
C THR A 225 22.96 15.94 -4.56
N GLY A 226 23.44 14.72 -4.67
CA GLY A 226 23.05 13.76 -5.70
C GLY A 226 23.20 12.32 -5.19
N MET A 227 23.05 11.35 -6.11
CA MET A 227 23.23 9.94 -5.82
C MET A 227 24.39 9.41 -6.64
N MET A 228 25.47 9.03 -5.97
CA MET A 228 26.64 8.40 -6.63
C MET A 228 26.29 6.97 -7.03
N VAL A 229 26.63 6.60 -8.27
CA VAL A 229 26.51 5.25 -8.80
C VAL A 229 27.68 4.43 -8.27
N MET A 230 27.40 3.51 -7.33
CA MET A 230 28.39 2.63 -6.71
C MET A 230 28.56 1.32 -7.46
N SER A 231 27.50 0.84 -8.10
CA SER A 231 27.50 -0.40 -8.87
C SER A 231 26.43 -0.34 -9.96
N ILE A 232 26.64 -1.15 -11.01
CA ILE A 232 25.73 -1.26 -12.15
C ILE A 232 25.49 -2.75 -12.37
N ALA A 233 24.22 -3.12 -12.54
CA ALA A 233 23.84 -4.48 -12.87
C ALA A 233 24.16 -4.76 -14.35
N ALA A 234 24.84 -5.86 -14.61
CA ALA A 234 25.16 -6.28 -15.98
C ALA A 234 23.88 -6.51 -16.80
N GLY A 235 23.84 -5.96 -18.02
CA GLY A 235 22.66 -5.98 -18.88
C GLY A 235 21.51 -5.10 -18.37
N GLY A 236 21.71 -4.36 -17.28
CA GLY A 236 20.67 -3.50 -16.71
C GLY A 236 20.45 -2.20 -17.50
N PRO A 237 19.29 -1.54 -17.29
CA PRO A 237 18.93 -0.32 -18.02
C PRO A 237 19.98 0.79 -17.95
N GLY A 238 20.59 0.98 -16.78
CA GLY A 238 21.62 1.99 -16.60
C GLY A 238 22.91 1.68 -17.39
N GLU A 239 23.30 0.39 -17.45
CA GLU A 239 24.45 -0.02 -18.27
C GLU A 239 24.17 0.21 -19.76
N VAL A 240 23.01 -0.23 -20.24
CA VAL A 240 22.58 -0.04 -21.66
C VAL A 240 22.55 1.44 -22.02
N ALA A 241 22.16 2.30 -21.10
CA ALA A 241 22.15 3.75 -21.27
C ALA A 241 23.54 4.41 -21.11
N GLY A 242 24.59 3.61 -20.87
CA GLY A 242 25.95 4.10 -20.74
C GLY A 242 26.26 4.84 -19.43
N VAL A 243 25.48 4.63 -18.37
CA VAL A 243 25.80 5.09 -17.00
C VAL A 243 27.02 4.33 -16.52
N LYS A 244 27.91 5.00 -15.78
CA LYS A 244 29.16 4.41 -15.25
C LYS A 244 29.24 4.51 -13.73
N ALA A 245 29.93 3.59 -13.11
CA ALA A 245 30.29 3.70 -11.70
C ALA A 245 31.12 4.99 -11.48
N GLY A 246 30.80 5.73 -10.42
CA GLY A 246 31.38 7.05 -10.13
C GLY A 246 30.57 8.22 -10.71
N ASP A 247 29.58 8.00 -11.58
CA ASP A 247 28.64 9.06 -11.97
C ASP A 247 27.84 9.55 -10.74
N ILE A 248 27.51 10.84 -10.69
CA ILE A 248 26.61 11.39 -9.68
C ILE A 248 25.27 11.74 -10.35
N LEU A 249 24.25 10.94 -10.12
CA LEU A 249 22.89 11.20 -10.60
C LEU A 249 22.29 12.40 -9.88
N LEU A 250 21.89 13.41 -10.62
CA LEU A 250 21.32 14.68 -10.14
C LEU A 250 19.80 14.69 -10.20
N THR A 251 19.25 14.36 -11.39
CA THR A 251 17.78 14.37 -11.62
C THR A 251 17.34 13.19 -12.49
N ILE A 252 16.09 12.81 -12.33
CA ILE A 252 15.33 11.93 -13.24
C ILE A 252 14.14 12.75 -13.74
N ASP A 253 14.02 12.98 -15.04
CA ASP A 253 13.01 13.85 -15.68
C ASP A 253 12.88 15.23 -14.99
N GLY A 254 14.03 15.83 -14.64
CA GLY A 254 14.09 17.10 -13.94
C GLY A 254 13.78 17.03 -12.43
N ALA A 255 13.26 15.91 -11.92
CA ALA A 255 13.04 15.73 -10.50
C ALA A 255 14.35 15.47 -9.76
N SER A 256 14.68 16.30 -8.75
CA SER A 256 15.92 16.21 -7.97
C SER A 256 16.04 14.92 -7.16
N MET A 257 17.19 14.25 -7.24
CA MET A 257 17.50 12.98 -6.57
C MET A 257 18.27 13.21 -5.26
N ARG A 258 17.73 14.03 -4.35
CA ARG A 258 18.36 14.37 -3.07
C ARG A 258 18.33 13.25 -2.02
N GLY A 259 18.06 12.03 -2.40
CA GLY A 259 18.03 10.87 -1.52
C GLY A 259 17.23 9.71 -2.09
N LEU A 260 17.45 8.53 -1.52
CA LEU A 260 16.89 7.26 -2.01
C LEU A 260 15.36 7.27 -2.12
N ARG A 261 14.65 7.93 -1.21
CA ARG A 261 13.17 8.02 -1.26
C ARG A 261 12.66 8.71 -2.53
N ARG A 262 13.36 9.73 -3.04
CA ARG A 262 12.98 10.41 -4.29
C ARG A 262 13.25 9.54 -5.49
N VAL A 263 14.36 8.79 -5.50
CA VAL A 263 14.64 7.80 -6.54
C VAL A 263 13.53 6.74 -6.57
N ILE A 264 13.19 6.18 -5.41
CA ILE A 264 12.12 5.16 -5.27
C ILE A 264 10.78 5.70 -5.78
N ALA A 265 10.44 6.96 -5.51
CA ALA A 265 9.20 7.58 -5.97
C ALA A 265 9.13 7.71 -7.51
N GLN A 266 10.28 7.85 -8.18
CA GLN A 266 10.36 7.88 -9.65
C GLN A 266 10.34 6.48 -10.28
N LEU A 267 10.54 5.43 -9.48
CA LEU A 267 10.62 4.04 -9.91
C LEU A 267 9.43 3.22 -9.38
N ASP A 268 8.23 3.81 -9.39
CA ASP A 268 7.00 3.12 -9.02
C ASP A 268 6.53 2.11 -10.10
N ASP A 269 5.38 1.47 -9.87
CA ASP A 269 4.80 0.51 -10.80
C ASP A 269 4.41 1.11 -12.15
N GLN A 270 4.12 2.40 -12.20
CA GLN A 270 3.76 3.11 -13.42
C GLN A 270 4.96 3.58 -14.25
N SER A 271 6.15 3.50 -13.71
CA SER A 271 7.38 3.92 -14.40
C SER A 271 7.93 2.86 -15.36
N VAL A 272 7.55 1.59 -15.19
CA VAL A 272 8.04 0.47 -16.03
C VAL A 272 7.68 0.70 -17.51
N GLY A 273 8.67 0.56 -18.38
CA GLY A 273 8.55 0.80 -19.82
C GLY A 273 8.71 2.25 -20.25
N LYS A 274 8.73 3.20 -19.31
CA LYS A 274 8.96 4.62 -19.66
C LYS A 274 10.43 4.91 -19.92
N THR A 275 10.69 5.78 -20.91
CA THR A 275 12.01 6.39 -21.10
C THR A 275 12.08 7.65 -20.25
N VAL A 276 13.12 7.75 -19.44
CA VAL A 276 13.39 8.90 -18.57
C VAL A 276 14.74 9.51 -18.91
N VAL A 277 14.87 10.81 -18.68
CA VAL A 277 16.12 11.55 -18.86
C VAL A 277 16.86 11.60 -17.52
N LEU A 278 18.02 10.95 -17.45
CA LEU A 278 18.93 11.10 -16.32
C LEU A 278 19.86 12.28 -16.58
N ARG A 279 19.98 13.18 -15.61
CA ARG A 279 21.03 14.21 -15.60
C ARG A 279 22.05 13.82 -14.55
N LEU A 280 23.32 13.75 -14.92
CA LEU A 280 24.39 13.25 -14.07
C LEU A 280 25.69 14.04 -14.25
N ILE A 281 26.61 13.90 -13.28
CA ILE A 281 27.99 14.40 -13.38
C ILE A 281 28.91 13.22 -13.66
N ARG A 282 29.78 13.38 -14.65
CA ARG A 282 30.87 12.46 -14.99
C ARG A 282 32.13 13.25 -15.30
N GLY A 283 33.25 12.94 -14.62
CA GLY A 283 34.54 13.58 -14.89
C GLY A 283 34.55 15.10 -14.71
N GLY A 284 33.63 15.67 -13.95
CA GLY A 284 33.49 17.12 -13.74
C GLY A 284 32.52 17.81 -14.70
N GLU A 285 31.92 17.10 -15.64
CA GLU A 285 30.96 17.63 -16.62
C GLU A 285 29.54 17.15 -16.33
N VAL A 286 28.54 18.00 -16.60
CA VAL A 286 27.12 17.63 -16.51
C VAL A 286 26.67 17.05 -17.84
N LEU A 287 26.17 15.80 -17.80
CA LEU A 287 25.72 15.04 -18.95
C LEU A 287 24.25 14.61 -18.80
N THR A 288 23.63 14.25 -19.92
CA THR A 288 22.30 13.63 -19.94
C THR A 288 22.37 12.26 -20.60
N SER A 289 21.54 11.34 -20.12
CA SER A 289 21.38 10.01 -20.70
C SER A 289 19.91 9.60 -20.66
N ASN A 290 19.41 8.99 -21.75
CA ASN A 290 18.07 8.44 -21.82
C ASN A 290 18.10 6.98 -21.38
N VAL A 291 17.26 6.63 -20.41
CA VAL A 291 17.18 5.27 -19.84
C VAL A 291 15.75 4.77 -19.92
N VAL A 292 15.56 3.57 -20.47
CA VAL A 292 14.26 2.88 -20.40
C VAL A 292 14.18 2.13 -19.08
N ILE A 293 13.23 2.51 -18.23
CA ILE A 293 12.99 1.81 -16.94
C ILE A 293 12.43 0.42 -17.24
N THR A 294 13.04 -0.61 -16.68
CA THR A 294 12.51 -1.99 -16.75
C THR A 294 11.88 -2.40 -15.42
N ALA A 295 11.13 -3.49 -15.42
CA ALA A 295 10.69 -4.10 -14.18
C ALA A 295 11.91 -4.67 -13.42
N ARG A 296 11.90 -4.53 -12.09
CA ARG A 296 12.95 -5.13 -11.23
C ARG A 296 12.93 -6.64 -11.40
N PRO A 297 14.07 -7.29 -11.66
CA PRO A 297 14.15 -8.75 -11.73
C PRO A 297 13.64 -9.41 -10.45
N ARG A 298 12.98 -10.56 -10.57
CA ARG A 298 12.60 -11.40 -9.42
C ARG A 298 13.87 -11.90 -8.74
N GLN A 299 13.95 -11.77 -7.42
CA GLN A 299 15.00 -12.38 -6.60
C GLN A 299 14.64 -13.80 -6.23
#